data_cfa09b2545d0334f7cced48f1e74c74c
#
_entry.id   cfa09b2545d0334f7cced48f1e74c74c
#
_cell.length_a   1.000
_cell.length_b   1.000
_cell.length_c   1.000
_cell.angle_alpha   90.00
_cell.angle_beta   90.00
_cell.angle_gamma   90.00
#
_symmetry.space_group_name_H-M   'P 1'
#
loop_
_entity.id
_entity.type
_entity.pdbx_description
1 polymer ?
#
loop_
_entity_poly.entity_id
_entity_poly.type
_entity_poly.pdbx_seq_one_letter_code
_entity_poly.pdbx_strand_id
1 'polypeptide(L)'
;MSQSSGARPGRAGLGLVPVFALSFTLLFALHAPLLRLPYFWDEAGHFVPAARDLLLSGDPIPTSTLSNAHPPLVTVFLALWWKLGAYTPASTRTAMLLVAALALTGVFRLARQVANPQVAVATVVCTALYPVFFAQSTLVHLDMAAAAFTLWGLSFYLEDRRWAAVSLFALAALAKETAIVAPVALLLWELVRPVLARGWAAVGSEPARRSASLLWLPALPLALWFLYHAQRTGYIFGNPEFVRYNVSATLDPLRILLAGLRRTWHLIGYMNLFVLTAGAAMALRLPPLADGDQPRRRIDVGVQMVFGAVILAYAAMLSVLGGAVLARYLLPVTPLVILLCVSTLRRRVRQWPWVVALVCAGFVGGLLVNPPYPFAPEDNLAYRDYVILHKRAADYLAARYPHARVLTAWPASDELTKPLLGYTRAPFAVVAVENFSAAPLAAAARDTSSYDVALLFSTKYQPETNLFDLLPFWERIQERYFDYHRDLSPEDAARMLGGRVVWREQRRGEWVAVIEIERALNAQLHSPRMNTDQH
;
A
#
# COMPACT_ATOMS: atom_id res chain seq x y z
N MET A 1 -40.58 30.80 36.10
CA MET A 1 -39.83 29.80 36.86
C MET A 1 -38.93 29.06 35.90
N SER A 2 -37.69 29.44 35.84
CA SER A 2 -36.67 28.86 34.95
C SER A 2 -36.09 27.61 35.60
N GLN A 3 -36.24 26.45 34.98
CA GLN A 3 -35.51 25.25 35.35
C GLN A 3 -34.13 25.28 34.70
N SER A 4 -33.10 25.53 35.49
CA SER A 4 -31.71 25.34 35.12
C SER A 4 -31.42 23.84 34.97
N SER A 5 -31.28 23.36 33.71
CA SER A 5 -30.77 22.01 33.44
C SER A 5 -29.30 21.94 33.80
N GLY A 6 -29.00 21.37 34.97
CA GLY A 6 -27.65 21.02 35.37
C GLY A 6 -27.00 20.07 34.37
N ALA A 7 -26.11 20.61 33.55
CA ALA A 7 -25.22 19.81 32.71
C ALA A 7 -24.31 18.99 33.64
N ARG A 8 -24.49 17.67 33.68
CA ARG A 8 -23.53 16.76 34.32
C ARG A 8 -22.16 16.97 33.66
N PRO A 9 -21.09 17.12 34.46
CA PRO A 9 -19.74 17.22 33.91
C PRO A 9 -19.45 15.94 33.14
N GLY A 10 -19.41 16.06 31.80
CA GLY A 10 -19.10 14.96 30.91
C GLY A 10 -17.74 14.38 31.28
N ARG A 11 -17.68 13.06 31.46
CA ARG A 11 -16.43 12.31 31.52
C ARG A 11 -15.53 12.82 30.41
N ALA A 12 -14.37 13.37 30.77
CA ALA A 12 -13.38 13.88 29.84
C ALA A 12 -13.04 12.76 28.84
N GLY A 13 -13.60 12.85 27.65
CA GLY A 13 -13.31 11.88 26.58
C GLY A 13 -11.83 12.01 26.18
N LEU A 14 -11.19 10.91 25.82
CA LEU A 14 -9.82 10.89 25.30
C LEU A 14 -9.65 12.00 24.23
N GLY A 15 -8.74 12.95 24.50
CA GLY A 15 -8.36 13.98 23.55
C GLY A 15 -7.64 13.38 22.33
N LEU A 16 -7.57 14.12 21.22
CA LEU A 16 -6.91 13.63 20.00
C LEU A 16 -5.38 13.47 20.18
N VAL A 17 -4.75 14.37 20.95
CA VAL A 17 -3.29 14.30 21.22
C VAL A 17 -2.91 13.03 21.97
N PRO A 18 -3.57 12.64 23.08
CA PRO A 18 -3.32 11.34 23.70
C PRO A 18 -3.56 10.14 22.78
N VAL A 19 -4.59 10.19 21.91
CA VAL A 19 -4.85 9.11 20.94
C VAL A 19 -3.71 9.01 19.92
N PHE A 20 -3.23 10.13 19.40
CA PHE A 20 -2.09 10.17 18.49
C PHE A 20 -0.83 9.60 19.17
N ALA A 21 -0.50 10.10 20.36
CA ALA A 21 0.69 9.66 21.09
C ALA A 21 0.64 8.16 21.42
N LEU A 22 -0.51 7.65 21.87
CA LEU A 22 -0.70 6.23 22.14
C LEU A 22 -0.60 5.39 20.86
N SER A 23 -1.25 5.82 19.76
CA SER A 23 -1.19 5.13 18.47
C SER A 23 0.25 5.08 17.96
N PHE A 24 0.98 6.19 18.01
CA PHE A 24 2.38 6.24 17.60
C PHE A 24 3.26 5.32 18.46
N THR A 25 3.13 5.41 19.79
CA THR A 25 3.94 4.59 20.71
C THR A 25 3.70 3.10 20.49
N LEU A 26 2.43 2.67 20.34
CA LEU A 26 2.10 1.27 20.09
C LEU A 26 2.58 0.80 18.71
N LEU A 27 2.36 1.59 17.67
CA LEU A 27 2.88 1.26 16.33
C LEU A 27 4.40 1.18 16.35
N PHE A 28 5.09 2.15 16.96
CA PHE A 28 6.55 2.15 17.06
C PHE A 28 7.07 0.90 17.78
N ALA A 29 6.48 0.54 18.92
CA ALA A 29 6.86 -0.65 19.67
C ALA A 29 6.64 -1.94 18.86
N LEU A 30 5.49 -2.08 18.19
CA LEU A 30 5.17 -3.26 17.38
C LEU A 30 6.04 -3.37 16.12
N HIS A 31 6.49 -2.25 15.56
CA HIS A 31 7.34 -2.22 14.36
C HIS A 31 8.85 -2.11 14.68
N ALA A 32 9.25 -2.04 15.95
CA ALA A 32 10.65 -1.90 16.34
C ALA A 32 11.61 -2.90 15.64
N PRO A 33 11.25 -4.20 15.48
CA PRO A 33 12.09 -5.16 14.76
C PRO A 33 12.22 -4.88 13.26
N LEU A 34 11.31 -4.10 12.68
CA LEU A 34 11.22 -3.83 11.24
C LEU A 34 11.93 -2.53 10.84
N LEU A 35 12.21 -1.63 11.79
CA LEU A 35 12.70 -0.27 11.51
C LEU A 35 14.04 -0.24 10.77
N ARG A 36 14.91 -1.24 11.00
CA ARG A 36 16.28 -1.28 10.42
C ARG A 36 16.36 -2.10 9.13
N LEU A 37 15.25 -2.66 8.65
CA LEU A 37 15.23 -3.40 7.40
C LEU A 37 15.58 -2.48 6.22
N PRO A 38 16.35 -2.96 5.22
CA PRO A 38 16.50 -2.30 3.93
C PRO A 38 15.18 -1.88 3.30
N TYR A 39 15.24 -0.99 2.32
CA TYR A 39 14.04 -0.51 1.64
C TYR A 39 13.48 -1.56 0.68
N PHE A 40 12.16 -1.71 0.70
CA PHE A 40 11.43 -2.73 -0.03
C PHE A 40 10.85 -2.18 -1.35
N TRP A 41 10.99 -2.90 -2.44
CA TRP A 41 10.28 -2.74 -3.71
C TRP A 41 10.15 -1.28 -4.18
N ASP A 42 8.92 -0.70 -4.18
CA ASP A 42 8.66 0.69 -4.61
C ASP A 42 9.41 1.73 -3.76
N GLU A 43 9.66 1.43 -2.46
CA GLU A 43 10.52 2.30 -1.64
C GLU A 43 11.91 2.41 -2.25
N ALA A 44 12.48 1.24 -2.63
CA ALA A 44 13.84 1.14 -3.16
C ALA A 44 13.93 1.70 -4.59
N GLY A 45 12.95 1.39 -5.44
CA GLY A 45 12.96 1.77 -6.85
C GLY A 45 12.57 3.21 -7.12
N HIS A 46 11.66 3.79 -6.33
CA HIS A 46 11.03 5.06 -6.67
C HIS A 46 11.05 6.09 -5.54
N PHE A 47 10.41 5.82 -4.40
CA PHE A 47 10.06 6.88 -3.44
C PHE A 47 11.25 7.39 -2.62
N VAL A 48 12.13 6.49 -2.18
CA VAL A 48 13.34 6.85 -1.41
C VAL A 48 14.37 7.55 -2.31
N PRO A 49 14.70 7.05 -3.52
CA PRO A 49 15.54 7.79 -4.47
C PRO A 49 15.00 9.17 -4.81
N ALA A 50 13.70 9.31 -5.09
CA ALA A 50 13.10 10.60 -5.40
C ALA A 50 13.18 11.60 -4.24
N ALA A 51 12.93 11.16 -3.00
CA ALA A 51 13.05 12.02 -1.82
C ALA A 51 14.51 12.41 -1.55
N ARG A 52 15.47 11.53 -1.83
CA ARG A 52 16.89 11.84 -1.75
C ARG A 52 17.32 12.85 -2.80
N ASP A 53 16.88 12.70 -4.04
CA ASP A 53 17.18 13.66 -5.10
C ASP A 53 16.66 15.04 -4.73
N LEU A 54 15.43 15.15 -4.24
CA LEU A 54 14.85 16.39 -3.73
C LEU A 54 15.67 16.97 -2.56
N LEU A 55 16.12 16.14 -1.62
CA LEU A 55 16.97 16.57 -0.50
C LEU A 55 18.28 17.20 -0.98
N LEU A 56 18.91 16.61 -2.01
CA LEU A 56 20.23 17.01 -2.50
C LEU A 56 20.18 18.17 -3.50
N SER A 57 19.21 18.17 -4.40
CA SER A 57 19.10 19.15 -5.49
C SER A 57 18.08 20.27 -5.24
N GLY A 58 17.10 20.03 -4.38
CA GLY A 58 15.92 20.88 -4.23
C GLY A 58 14.89 20.74 -5.37
N ASP A 59 15.14 19.87 -6.35
CA ASP A 59 14.24 19.63 -7.49
C ASP A 59 13.26 18.48 -7.18
N PRO A 60 11.94 18.71 -7.29
CA PRO A 60 10.95 17.65 -7.06
C PRO A 60 10.86 16.62 -8.19
N ILE A 61 11.51 16.87 -9.36
CA ILE A 61 11.63 15.88 -10.42
C ILE A 61 12.86 15.02 -10.16
N PRO A 62 12.70 13.69 -9.91
CA PRO A 62 13.82 12.82 -9.61
C PRO A 62 14.74 12.63 -10.83
N THR A 63 16.03 12.44 -10.56
CA THR A 63 17.06 12.18 -11.58
C THR A 63 17.67 10.79 -11.46
N SER A 64 17.64 10.19 -10.27
CA SER A 64 18.20 8.85 -10.01
C SER A 64 17.19 7.72 -10.22
N THR A 65 15.94 8.06 -10.52
CA THR A 65 14.86 7.12 -10.88
C THR A 65 13.91 7.78 -11.88
N LEU A 66 13.13 6.96 -12.59
CA LEU A 66 12.13 7.47 -13.53
C LEU A 66 11.00 8.17 -12.78
N SER A 67 10.58 9.34 -13.30
CA SER A 67 9.43 10.04 -12.74
C SER A 67 8.12 9.40 -13.18
N ASN A 68 7.32 8.96 -12.22
CA ASN A 68 5.97 8.44 -12.41
C ASN A 68 4.89 9.52 -12.22
N ALA A 69 5.28 10.80 -12.19
CA ALA A 69 4.43 11.97 -11.95
C ALA A 69 3.62 11.95 -10.64
N HIS A 70 3.94 11.06 -9.70
CA HIS A 70 3.31 11.10 -8.38
C HIS A 70 3.53 12.47 -7.72
N PRO A 71 2.48 13.07 -7.11
CA PRO A 71 2.62 14.36 -6.44
C PRO A 71 3.63 14.31 -5.27
N PRO A 72 4.36 15.41 -5.00
CA PRO A 72 5.58 15.36 -4.22
C PRO A 72 5.39 15.47 -2.70
N LEU A 73 4.17 15.46 -2.15
CA LEU A 73 3.96 15.76 -0.73
C LEU A 73 4.74 14.81 0.21
N VAL A 74 4.73 13.51 -0.09
CA VAL A 74 5.43 12.52 0.74
C VAL A 74 6.94 12.63 0.57
N THR A 75 7.44 12.85 -0.64
CA THR A 75 8.87 13.06 -0.92
C THR A 75 9.38 14.33 -0.26
N VAL A 76 8.61 15.43 -0.30
CA VAL A 76 8.90 16.69 0.42
C VAL A 76 8.92 16.45 1.93
N PHE A 77 7.92 15.75 2.47
CA PHE A 77 7.89 15.41 3.90
C PHE A 77 9.13 14.64 4.34
N LEU A 78 9.54 13.62 3.58
CA LEU A 78 10.74 12.84 3.90
C LEU A 78 12.03 13.65 3.74
N ALA A 79 12.16 14.45 2.69
CA ALA A 79 13.33 15.31 2.50
C ALA A 79 13.50 16.31 3.64
N LEU A 80 12.39 16.92 4.13
CA LEU A 80 12.40 17.80 5.29
C LEU A 80 12.71 17.04 6.59
N TRP A 81 12.15 15.86 6.77
CA TRP A 81 12.43 15.01 7.92
C TRP A 81 13.90 14.64 8.01
N TRP A 82 14.53 14.27 6.90
CA TRP A 82 15.95 13.93 6.86
C TRP A 82 16.88 15.14 7.07
N LYS A 83 16.43 16.36 6.80
CA LYS A 83 17.16 17.58 7.20
C LYS A 83 17.22 17.76 8.73
N LEU A 84 16.23 17.24 9.45
CA LEU A 84 16.17 17.31 10.91
C LEU A 84 16.89 16.13 11.59
N GLY A 85 17.12 15.04 10.86
CA GLY A 85 17.68 13.81 11.38
C GLY A 85 18.56 13.07 10.38
N ALA A 86 18.87 11.81 10.68
CA ALA A 86 19.69 10.99 9.81
C ALA A 86 18.89 10.41 8.64
N TYR A 87 19.53 10.30 7.49
CA TYR A 87 19.04 9.58 6.32
C TYR A 87 19.33 8.07 6.50
N THR A 88 18.43 7.37 7.20
CA THR A 88 18.52 5.94 7.46
C THR A 88 17.15 5.26 7.34
N PRO A 89 17.07 3.96 7.08
CA PRO A 89 15.80 3.23 7.09
C PRO A 89 15.01 3.43 8.38
N ALA A 90 15.68 3.39 9.55
CA ALA A 90 15.01 3.57 10.83
C ALA A 90 14.37 4.96 10.99
N SER A 91 15.08 6.01 10.59
CA SER A 91 14.53 7.39 10.58
C SER A 91 13.34 7.51 9.63
N THR A 92 13.48 7.00 8.42
CA THR A 92 12.43 7.02 7.39
C THR A 92 11.16 6.30 7.84
N ARG A 93 11.32 5.07 8.36
CA ARG A 93 10.19 4.27 8.87
C ARG A 93 9.52 4.92 10.07
N THR A 94 10.29 5.59 10.94
CA THR A 94 9.73 6.38 12.05
C THR A 94 8.87 7.53 11.54
N ALA A 95 9.29 8.23 10.48
CA ALA A 95 8.48 9.27 9.84
C ALA A 95 7.15 8.70 9.29
N MET A 96 7.18 7.52 8.65
CA MET A 96 5.97 6.88 8.14
C MET A 96 5.03 6.41 9.26
N LEU A 97 5.56 5.96 10.42
CA LEU A 97 4.75 5.64 11.60
C LEU A 97 4.01 6.86 12.18
N LEU A 98 4.58 8.08 12.07
CA LEU A 98 3.86 9.30 12.42
C LEU A 98 2.65 9.52 11.50
N VAL A 99 2.82 9.27 10.20
CA VAL A 99 1.74 9.36 9.22
C VAL A 99 0.65 8.31 9.51
N ALA A 100 1.04 7.07 9.83
CA ALA A 100 0.11 6.00 10.20
C ALA A 100 -0.64 6.33 11.52
N ALA A 101 0.04 6.90 12.51
CA ALA A 101 -0.61 7.38 13.75
C ALA A 101 -1.59 8.53 13.49
N LEU A 102 -1.27 9.43 12.55
CA LEU A 102 -2.18 10.48 12.09
C LEU A 102 -3.42 9.88 11.42
N ALA A 103 -3.26 8.83 10.61
CA ALA A 103 -4.37 8.10 9.99
C ALA A 103 -5.28 7.47 11.06
N LEU A 104 -4.73 6.74 12.03
CA LEU A 104 -5.49 6.15 13.14
C LEU A 104 -6.22 7.20 13.99
N THR A 105 -5.60 8.35 14.21
CA THR A 105 -6.24 9.48 14.91
C THR A 105 -7.41 10.02 14.11
N GLY A 106 -7.29 10.09 12.78
CA GLY A 106 -8.39 10.43 11.87
C GLY A 106 -9.54 9.42 11.95
N VAL A 107 -9.22 8.12 11.96
CA VAL A 107 -10.20 7.03 12.16
C VAL A 107 -10.91 7.19 13.50
N PHE A 108 -10.18 7.43 14.59
CA PHE A 108 -10.75 7.63 15.93
C PHE A 108 -11.72 8.81 15.94
N ARG A 109 -11.27 9.97 15.42
CA ARG A 109 -12.06 11.19 15.36
C ARG A 109 -13.36 10.97 14.60
N LEU A 110 -13.27 10.41 13.38
CA LEU A 110 -14.41 10.14 12.51
C LEU A 110 -15.38 9.14 13.16
N ALA A 111 -14.87 8.03 13.69
CA ALA A 111 -15.71 7.01 14.32
C ALA A 111 -16.39 7.52 15.60
N ARG A 112 -15.70 8.32 16.43
CA ARG A 112 -16.29 8.95 17.62
C ARG A 112 -17.39 9.95 17.25
N GLN A 113 -17.20 10.70 16.18
CA GLN A 113 -18.16 11.69 15.69
C GLN A 113 -19.46 11.04 15.22
N VAL A 114 -19.37 9.96 14.43
CA VAL A 114 -20.55 9.36 13.78
C VAL A 114 -21.19 8.23 14.58
N ALA A 115 -20.47 7.65 15.54
CA ALA A 115 -20.96 6.56 16.38
C ALA A 115 -20.81 6.89 17.88
N ASN A 116 -19.74 6.40 18.52
CA ASN A 116 -19.46 6.62 19.95
C ASN A 116 -18.00 6.21 20.27
N PRO A 117 -17.48 6.54 21.49
CA PRO A 117 -16.11 6.23 21.87
C PRO A 117 -15.75 4.73 21.82
N GLN A 118 -16.67 3.82 22.18
CA GLN A 118 -16.40 2.38 22.17
C GLN A 118 -16.18 1.87 20.74
N VAL A 119 -17.04 2.27 19.79
CA VAL A 119 -16.88 1.96 18.37
C VAL A 119 -15.60 2.58 17.84
N ALA A 120 -15.26 3.82 18.25
CA ALA A 120 -14.04 4.47 17.81
C ALA A 120 -12.78 3.70 18.21
N VAL A 121 -12.67 3.28 19.47
CA VAL A 121 -11.54 2.46 19.94
C VAL A 121 -11.47 1.14 19.18
N ALA A 122 -12.58 0.41 19.08
CA ALA A 122 -12.60 -0.88 18.38
C ALA A 122 -12.24 -0.75 16.90
N THR A 123 -12.73 0.32 16.22
CA THR A 123 -12.38 0.60 14.82
C THR A 123 -10.89 0.89 14.65
N VAL A 124 -10.31 1.69 15.55
CA VAL A 124 -8.85 1.98 15.54
C VAL A 124 -8.05 0.71 15.73
N VAL A 125 -8.40 -0.13 16.71
CA VAL A 125 -7.67 -1.38 16.97
C VAL A 125 -7.78 -2.34 15.78
N CYS A 126 -9.00 -2.54 15.22
CA CYS A 126 -9.18 -3.36 14.02
C CYS A 126 -8.38 -2.80 12.84
N THR A 127 -8.41 -1.48 12.62
CA THR A 127 -7.66 -0.85 11.51
C THR A 127 -6.15 -1.02 11.69
N ALA A 128 -5.64 -0.77 12.90
CA ALA A 128 -4.21 -0.89 13.19
C ALA A 128 -3.67 -2.32 13.02
N LEU A 129 -4.50 -3.34 13.36
CA LEU A 129 -4.12 -4.76 13.25
C LEU A 129 -4.48 -5.37 11.89
N TYR A 130 -5.28 -4.71 11.04
CA TYR A 130 -5.56 -5.18 9.69
C TYR A 130 -4.25 -5.33 8.92
N PRO A 131 -3.95 -6.54 8.35
CA PRO A 131 -2.61 -6.82 7.82
C PRO A 131 -2.09 -5.79 6.84
N VAL A 132 -2.90 -5.35 5.89
CA VAL A 132 -2.49 -4.34 4.90
C VAL A 132 -2.14 -3.01 5.58
N PHE A 133 -2.96 -2.52 6.52
CA PHE A 133 -2.66 -1.28 7.24
C PHE A 133 -1.38 -1.42 8.07
N PHE A 134 -1.24 -2.53 8.79
CA PHE A 134 -0.07 -2.79 9.62
C PHE A 134 1.21 -2.81 8.79
N ALA A 135 1.27 -3.60 7.73
CA ALA A 135 2.46 -3.70 6.87
C ALA A 135 2.80 -2.35 6.21
N GLN A 136 1.79 -1.63 5.74
CA GLN A 136 1.95 -0.32 5.11
C GLN A 136 2.33 0.81 6.08
N SER A 137 2.21 0.61 7.39
CA SER A 137 2.49 1.65 8.38
C SER A 137 3.95 2.12 8.41
N THR A 138 4.89 1.27 8.00
CA THR A 138 6.33 1.61 7.95
C THR A 138 6.86 1.79 6.54
N LEU A 139 6.16 1.30 5.52
CA LEU A 139 6.62 1.38 4.14
C LEU A 139 6.44 2.80 3.57
N VAL A 140 7.41 3.27 2.80
CA VAL A 140 7.35 4.57 2.12
C VAL A 140 6.46 4.44 0.89
N HIS A 141 5.16 4.19 1.16
CA HIS A 141 4.14 4.21 0.12
C HIS A 141 3.22 5.42 0.32
N LEU A 142 2.77 5.99 -0.77
CA LEU A 142 1.97 7.22 -0.78
C LEU A 142 0.57 7.02 -0.17
N ASP A 143 0.10 5.78 -0.17
CA ASP A 143 -1.26 5.38 0.21
C ASP A 143 -1.61 5.70 1.66
N MET A 144 -0.65 5.57 2.59
CA MET A 144 -0.87 5.86 4.00
C MET A 144 -1.13 7.34 4.25
N ALA A 145 -0.38 8.24 3.60
CA ALA A 145 -0.60 9.68 3.69
C ALA A 145 -1.93 10.09 3.03
N ALA A 146 -2.23 9.53 1.86
CA ALA A 146 -3.52 9.72 1.19
C ALA A 146 -4.69 9.28 2.08
N ALA A 147 -4.58 8.13 2.75
CA ALA A 147 -5.58 7.64 3.70
C ALA A 147 -5.73 8.57 4.91
N ALA A 148 -4.61 9.00 5.51
CA ALA A 148 -4.64 9.91 6.65
C ALA A 148 -5.41 11.19 6.33
N PHE A 149 -5.02 11.90 5.27
CA PHE A 149 -5.66 13.16 4.90
C PHE A 149 -7.09 12.98 4.41
N THR A 150 -7.42 11.88 3.71
CA THR A 150 -8.80 11.57 3.31
C THR A 150 -9.71 11.38 4.52
N LEU A 151 -9.29 10.60 5.54
CA LEU A 151 -10.08 10.34 6.74
C LEU A 151 -10.31 11.62 7.57
N TRP A 152 -9.30 12.45 7.70
CA TRP A 152 -9.43 13.77 8.33
C TRP A 152 -10.33 14.70 7.50
N GLY A 153 -10.19 14.73 6.18
CA GLY A 153 -11.04 15.49 5.27
C GLY A 153 -12.52 15.09 5.39
N LEU A 154 -12.81 13.78 5.41
CA LEU A 154 -14.17 13.27 5.63
C LEU A 154 -14.73 13.70 6.98
N SER A 155 -13.93 13.67 8.05
CA SER A 155 -14.40 14.09 9.38
C SER A 155 -14.75 15.58 9.41
N PHE A 156 -13.96 16.45 8.80
CA PHE A 156 -14.30 17.88 8.71
C PHE A 156 -15.43 18.17 7.73
N TYR A 157 -15.56 17.40 6.65
CA TYR A 157 -16.71 17.49 5.75
C TYR A 157 -18.02 17.21 6.47
N LEU A 158 -18.09 16.19 7.31
CA LEU A 158 -19.27 15.86 8.11
C LEU A 158 -19.57 16.87 9.22
N GLU A 159 -18.62 17.73 9.59
CA GLU A 159 -18.82 18.87 10.51
C GLU A 159 -19.21 20.17 9.79
N ASP A 160 -19.41 20.13 8.47
CA ASP A 160 -19.60 21.31 7.62
C ASP A 160 -18.44 22.34 7.68
N ARG A 161 -17.24 21.90 8.11
CA ARG A 161 -16.01 22.71 8.13
C ARG A 161 -15.32 22.62 6.77
N ARG A 162 -15.93 23.20 5.77
CA ARG A 162 -15.63 22.99 4.34
C ARG A 162 -14.21 23.33 3.95
N TRP A 163 -13.67 24.47 4.40
CA TRP A 163 -12.29 24.86 4.07
C TRP A 163 -11.27 23.89 4.63
N ALA A 164 -11.46 23.42 5.88
CA ALA A 164 -10.60 22.41 6.46
C ALA A 164 -10.68 21.09 5.70
N ALA A 165 -11.88 20.67 5.29
CA ALA A 165 -12.06 19.47 4.48
C ALA A 165 -11.36 19.59 3.12
N VAL A 166 -11.56 20.69 2.41
CA VAL A 166 -10.95 20.98 1.09
C VAL A 166 -9.44 20.99 1.18
N SER A 167 -8.86 21.66 2.19
CA SER A 167 -7.40 21.69 2.39
C SER A 167 -6.83 20.30 2.62
N LEU A 168 -7.53 19.46 3.42
CA LEU A 168 -7.09 18.09 3.69
C LEU A 168 -7.25 17.18 2.47
N PHE A 169 -8.31 17.34 1.69
CA PHE A 169 -8.44 16.62 0.41
C PHE A 169 -7.39 17.07 -0.62
N ALA A 170 -7.00 18.34 -0.61
CA ALA A 170 -5.89 18.83 -1.44
C ALA A 170 -4.56 18.19 -1.01
N LEU A 171 -4.28 18.10 0.29
CA LEU A 171 -3.11 17.36 0.82
C LEU A 171 -3.18 15.87 0.48
N ALA A 172 -4.36 15.25 0.55
CA ALA A 172 -4.55 13.87 0.14
C ALA A 172 -4.20 13.66 -1.34
N ALA A 173 -4.71 14.54 -2.22
CA ALA A 173 -4.43 14.50 -3.67
C ALA A 173 -2.95 14.77 -3.98
N LEU A 174 -2.28 15.65 -3.21
CA LEU A 174 -0.83 15.90 -3.31
C LEU A 174 0.02 14.80 -2.66
N ALA A 175 -0.56 13.96 -1.79
CA ALA A 175 0.11 12.75 -1.31
C ALA A 175 0.06 11.63 -2.37
N LYS A 176 -1.11 11.45 -2.99
CA LYS A 176 -1.32 10.51 -4.09
C LYS A 176 -2.48 10.99 -4.96
N GLU A 177 -2.26 11.08 -6.27
CA GLU A 177 -3.24 11.60 -7.24
C GLU A 177 -4.60 10.90 -7.17
N THR A 178 -4.62 9.60 -6.88
CA THR A 178 -5.85 8.82 -6.76
C THR A 178 -6.74 9.25 -5.60
N ALA A 179 -6.21 9.98 -4.61
CA ALA A 179 -7.02 10.46 -3.49
C ALA A 179 -7.99 11.59 -3.87
N ILE A 180 -7.85 12.17 -5.07
CA ILE A 180 -8.84 13.12 -5.64
C ILE A 180 -10.24 12.48 -5.77
N VAL A 181 -10.33 11.16 -5.78
CA VAL A 181 -11.60 10.43 -5.87
C VAL A 181 -12.53 10.77 -4.70
N ALA A 182 -12.02 10.98 -3.50
CA ALA A 182 -12.86 11.29 -2.34
C ALA A 182 -13.64 12.61 -2.52
N PRO A 183 -13.00 13.77 -2.76
CA PRO A 183 -13.76 15.00 -2.99
C PRO A 183 -14.62 14.95 -4.25
N VAL A 184 -14.23 14.26 -5.32
CA VAL A 184 -15.06 14.07 -6.52
C VAL A 184 -16.29 13.24 -6.19
N ALA A 185 -16.17 12.15 -5.42
CA ALA A 185 -17.32 11.36 -4.96
C ALA A 185 -18.28 12.18 -4.12
N LEU A 186 -17.76 13.04 -3.23
CA LEU A 186 -18.58 13.95 -2.43
C LEU A 186 -19.25 15.03 -3.27
N LEU A 187 -18.56 15.57 -4.27
CA LEU A 187 -19.13 16.51 -5.24
C LEU A 187 -20.32 15.87 -5.97
N LEU A 188 -20.13 14.68 -6.52
CA LEU A 188 -21.21 13.93 -7.17
C LEU A 188 -22.35 13.62 -6.21
N TRP A 189 -22.06 13.23 -4.97
CA TRP A 189 -23.06 13.00 -3.94
C TRP A 189 -23.90 14.25 -3.63
N GLU A 190 -23.26 15.41 -3.48
CA GLU A 190 -23.98 16.68 -3.25
C GLU A 190 -24.90 17.08 -4.42
N LEU A 191 -24.54 16.69 -5.65
CA LEU A 191 -25.38 16.91 -6.83
C LEU A 191 -26.53 15.90 -6.93
N VAL A 192 -26.32 14.64 -6.57
CA VAL A 192 -27.30 13.56 -6.69
C VAL A 192 -28.27 13.52 -5.51
N ARG A 193 -27.82 13.80 -4.29
CA ARG A 193 -28.64 13.75 -3.07
C ARG A 193 -29.97 14.54 -3.17
N PRO A 194 -30.02 15.79 -3.67
CA PRO A 194 -31.27 16.54 -3.83
C PRO A 194 -32.22 15.90 -4.83
N VAL A 195 -31.66 15.28 -5.89
CA VAL A 195 -32.46 14.58 -6.92
C VAL A 195 -33.16 13.37 -6.32
N LEU A 196 -32.45 12.58 -5.51
CA LEU A 196 -33.04 11.42 -4.82
C LEU A 196 -34.14 11.83 -3.82
N ALA A 197 -34.00 13.02 -3.22
CA ALA A 197 -34.98 13.52 -2.24
C ALA A 197 -36.20 14.23 -2.84
N ARG A 198 -36.03 14.92 -3.98
CA ARG A 198 -37.03 15.85 -4.52
C ARG A 198 -37.27 15.75 -6.04
N GLY A 199 -36.62 14.79 -6.73
CA GLY A 199 -36.65 14.63 -8.18
C GLY A 199 -35.71 15.56 -8.95
N TRP A 200 -35.65 15.39 -10.27
CA TRP A 200 -34.70 16.07 -11.17
C TRP A 200 -34.76 17.60 -11.13
N ALA A 201 -35.90 18.19 -10.79
CA ALA A 201 -36.05 19.65 -10.65
C ALA A 201 -35.18 20.25 -9.52
N ALA A 202 -34.67 19.43 -8.62
CA ALA A 202 -33.78 19.86 -7.53
C ALA A 202 -32.29 19.94 -7.93
N VAL A 203 -31.95 19.53 -9.17
CA VAL A 203 -30.56 19.68 -9.69
C VAL A 203 -30.22 21.17 -9.74
N GLY A 204 -29.12 21.52 -9.08
CA GLY A 204 -28.63 22.91 -9.11
C GLY A 204 -29.35 23.86 -8.15
N SER A 205 -30.13 23.34 -7.16
CA SER A 205 -30.65 24.19 -6.08
C SER A 205 -29.51 24.92 -5.35
N GLU A 206 -29.75 26.15 -4.86
CA GLU A 206 -28.78 26.99 -4.16
C GLU A 206 -27.96 26.24 -3.05
N PRO A 207 -28.61 25.47 -2.15
CA PRO A 207 -27.86 24.70 -1.14
C PRO A 207 -26.91 23.64 -1.73
N ALA A 208 -27.35 22.96 -2.82
CA ALA A 208 -26.52 21.96 -3.49
C ALA A 208 -25.30 22.60 -4.19
N ARG A 209 -25.49 23.74 -4.86
CA ARG A 209 -24.41 24.48 -5.51
C ARG A 209 -23.38 25.00 -4.51
N ARG A 210 -23.80 25.55 -3.36
CA ARG A 210 -22.89 26.02 -2.31
C ARG A 210 -22.09 24.88 -1.68
N SER A 211 -22.71 23.72 -1.48
CA SER A 211 -22.03 22.54 -0.93
C SER A 211 -21.02 21.96 -1.91
N ALA A 212 -21.38 21.88 -3.19
CA ALA A 212 -20.56 21.35 -4.26
C ALA A 212 -19.40 22.29 -4.65
N SER A 213 -19.61 23.63 -4.55
CA SER A 213 -18.72 24.64 -5.14
C SER A 213 -17.28 24.66 -4.64
N LEU A 214 -16.98 24.07 -3.47
CA LEU A 214 -15.62 24.02 -2.93
C LEU A 214 -14.93 22.66 -3.15
N LEU A 215 -15.69 21.60 -3.42
CA LEU A 215 -15.15 20.23 -3.47
C LEU A 215 -14.30 19.94 -4.73
N TRP A 216 -14.35 20.82 -5.75
CA TRP A 216 -13.45 20.72 -6.90
C TRP A 216 -12.07 21.37 -6.67
N LEU A 217 -11.96 22.28 -5.67
CA LEU A 217 -10.71 22.99 -5.38
C LEU A 217 -9.50 22.09 -5.12
N PRO A 218 -9.63 20.90 -4.51
CA PRO A 218 -8.49 19.97 -4.37
C PRO A 218 -7.86 19.55 -5.70
N ALA A 219 -8.57 19.67 -6.83
CA ALA A 219 -8.04 19.39 -8.15
C ALA A 219 -7.04 20.46 -8.64
N LEU A 220 -7.10 21.71 -8.14
CA LEU A 220 -6.22 22.78 -8.58
C LEU A 220 -4.74 22.50 -8.27
N PRO A 221 -4.33 22.25 -7.00
CA PRO A 221 -2.93 21.98 -6.72
C PRO A 221 -2.44 20.71 -7.41
N LEU A 222 -3.29 19.72 -7.61
CA LEU A 222 -2.97 18.52 -8.38
C LEU A 222 -2.76 18.84 -9.87
N ALA A 223 -3.62 19.63 -10.48
CA ALA A 223 -3.48 20.09 -11.87
C ALA A 223 -2.22 20.94 -12.07
N LEU A 224 -1.90 21.84 -11.12
CA LEU A 224 -0.67 22.62 -11.13
C LEU A 224 0.58 21.72 -11.05
N TRP A 225 0.53 20.67 -10.25
CA TRP A 225 1.61 19.69 -10.22
C TRP A 225 1.79 18.99 -11.56
N PHE A 226 0.73 18.48 -12.17
CA PHE A 226 0.82 17.82 -13.48
C PHE A 226 1.28 18.77 -14.59
N LEU A 227 0.85 20.02 -14.55
CA LEU A 227 1.32 21.05 -15.48
C LEU A 227 2.83 21.31 -15.32
N TYR A 228 3.29 21.50 -14.07
CA TYR A 228 4.71 21.64 -13.76
C TYR A 228 5.52 20.42 -14.22
N HIS A 229 5.04 19.20 -13.90
CA HIS A 229 5.68 17.98 -14.32
C HIS A 229 5.79 17.87 -15.85
N ALA A 230 4.70 18.19 -16.56
CA ALA A 230 4.68 18.19 -18.03
C ALA A 230 5.67 19.19 -18.64
N GLN A 231 5.79 20.38 -18.06
CA GLN A 231 6.76 21.39 -18.51
C GLN A 231 8.22 20.93 -18.31
N ARG A 232 8.48 20.15 -17.25
CA ARG A 232 9.83 19.70 -16.91
C ARG A 232 10.24 18.41 -17.62
N THR A 233 9.32 17.50 -17.88
CA THR A 233 9.60 16.14 -18.40
C THR A 233 9.06 15.90 -19.80
N GLY A 234 8.14 16.73 -20.29
CA GLY A 234 7.39 16.48 -21.53
C GLY A 234 6.20 15.54 -21.37
N TYR A 235 5.96 14.97 -20.17
CA TYR A 235 4.91 13.99 -19.92
C TYR A 235 3.97 14.46 -18.81
N ILE A 236 2.64 14.39 -19.02
CA ILE A 236 1.65 14.86 -18.03
C ILE A 236 1.54 13.86 -16.86
N PHE A 237 1.33 12.58 -17.15
CA PHE A 237 1.00 11.54 -16.17
C PHE A 237 2.14 10.54 -15.90
N GLY A 238 3.39 10.98 -16.04
CA GLY A 238 4.56 10.13 -15.90
C GLY A 238 5.12 9.66 -17.23
N ASN A 239 6.14 8.81 -17.19
CA ASN A 239 6.76 8.28 -18.39
C ASN A 239 5.79 7.38 -19.20
N PRO A 240 6.03 7.18 -20.52
CA PRO A 240 5.12 6.44 -21.39
C PRO A 240 4.82 5.02 -20.93
N GLU A 241 5.79 4.33 -20.34
CA GLU A 241 5.61 2.97 -19.84
C GLU A 241 4.68 2.95 -18.62
N PHE A 242 4.84 3.89 -17.69
CA PHE A 242 3.95 4.04 -16.54
C PHE A 242 2.49 4.28 -17.00
N VAL A 243 2.28 5.14 -18.01
CA VAL A 243 0.94 5.42 -18.57
C VAL A 243 0.39 4.18 -19.28
N ARG A 244 1.22 3.48 -20.07
CA ARG A 244 0.82 2.23 -20.73
C ARG A 244 0.33 1.21 -19.71
N TYR A 245 1.11 0.96 -18.68
CA TYR A 245 0.82 -0.04 -17.65
C TYR A 245 -0.42 0.32 -16.80
N ASN A 246 -0.55 1.59 -16.38
CA ASN A 246 -1.59 1.99 -15.43
C ASN A 246 -2.87 2.52 -16.06
N VAL A 247 -2.87 2.85 -17.34
CA VAL A 247 -4.02 3.44 -18.04
C VAL A 247 -4.36 2.67 -19.31
N SER A 248 -3.46 2.64 -20.31
CA SER A 248 -3.82 2.11 -21.62
C SER A 248 -4.09 0.60 -21.62
N ALA A 249 -3.29 -0.17 -20.87
CA ALA A 249 -3.47 -1.62 -20.75
C ALA A 249 -4.65 -2.02 -19.85
N THR A 250 -5.32 -1.05 -19.19
CA THR A 250 -6.36 -1.33 -18.20
C THR A 250 -7.79 -1.12 -18.72
N LEU A 251 -7.96 -0.57 -19.91
CA LEU A 251 -9.28 -0.15 -20.42
C LEU A 251 -10.11 -1.27 -21.09
N ASP A 252 -9.66 -2.53 -21.02
CA ASP A 252 -10.46 -3.66 -21.50
C ASP A 252 -11.66 -3.89 -20.56
N PRO A 253 -12.91 -4.01 -21.09
CA PRO A 253 -14.11 -4.15 -20.28
C PRO A 253 -14.11 -5.39 -19.37
N LEU A 254 -13.58 -6.54 -19.85
CA LEU A 254 -13.50 -7.75 -19.05
C LEU A 254 -12.47 -7.59 -17.92
N ARG A 255 -11.33 -6.96 -18.21
CA ARG A 255 -10.35 -6.62 -17.19
C ARG A 255 -10.94 -5.70 -16.12
N ILE A 256 -11.70 -4.67 -16.51
CA ILE A 256 -12.38 -3.77 -15.57
C ILE A 256 -13.34 -4.55 -14.65
N LEU A 257 -14.13 -5.47 -15.21
CA LEU A 257 -15.02 -6.32 -14.43
C LEU A 257 -14.25 -7.20 -13.45
N LEU A 258 -13.20 -7.89 -13.91
CA LEU A 258 -12.36 -8.76 -13.07
C LEU A 258 -11.64 -7.95 -11.97
N ALA A 259 -11.11 -6.76 -12.31
CA ALA A 259 -10.54 -5.85 -11.33
C ALA A 259 -11.58 -5.39 -10.30
N GLY A 260 -12.82 -5.10 -10.72
CA GLY A 260 -13.93 -4.75 -9.85
C GLY A 260 -14.28 -5.87 -8.86
N LEU A 261 -14.32 -7.11 -9.32
CA LEU A 261 -14.51 -8.28 -8.46
C LEU A 261 -13.37 -8.40 -7.44
N ARG A 262 -12.12 -8.21 -7.87
CA ARG A 262 -10.95 -8.25 -6.97
C ARG A 262 -10.97 -7.08 -5.98
N ARG A 263 -11.36 -5.85 -6.39
CA ARG A 263 -11.54 -4.70 -5.47
C ARG A 263 -12.64 -4.96 -4.44
N THR A 264 -13.75 -5.57 -4.87
CA THR A 264 -14.82 -5.98 -3.96
C THR A 264 -14.28 -6.99 -2.92
N TRP A 265 -13.53 -8.00 -3.37
CA TRP A 265 -12.87 -8.93 -2.46
C TRP A 265 -11.92 -8.22 -1.47
N HIS A 266 -11.12 -7.25 -1.92
CA HIS A 266 -10.25 -6.47 -1.04
C HIS A 266 -11.02 -5.71 0.05
N LEU A 267 -12.25 -5.25 -0.25
CA LEU A 267 -13.08 -4.50 0.70
C LEU A 267 -13.87 -5.37 1.67
N ILE A 268 -14.17 -6.63 1.32
CA ILE A 268 -15.05 -7.47 2.12
C ILE A 268 -14.40 -8.74 2.67
N GLY A 269 -13.30 -9.22 2.07
CA GLY A 269 -12.80 -10.57 2.38
C GLY A 269 -11.31 -10.67 2.66
N TYR A 270 -10.53 -9.82 2.04
CA TYR A 270 -9.09 -9.93 1.95
C TYR A 270 -8.39 -9.89 3.32
N MET A 271 -7.33 -10.69 3.48
CA MET A 271 -6.53 -10.74 4.71
C MET A 271 -7.39 -10.90 5.98
N ASN A 272 -8.31 -11.86 5.95
CA ASN A 272 -9.24 -12.20 7.04
C ASN A 272 -10.30 -11.11 7.36
N LEU A 273 -10.45 -10.09 6.52
CA LEU A 273 -11.50 -9.09 6.69
C LEU A 273 -12.91 -9.72 6.62
N PHE A 274 -13.05 -10.87 5.92
CA PHE A 274 -14.31 -11.61 5.83
C PHE A 274 -14.90 -11.98 7.20
N VAL A 275 -14.08 -12.19 8.22
CA VAL A 275 -14.56 -12.52 9.58
C VAL A 275 -15.40 -11.37 10.14
N LEU A 276 -14.93 -10.13 9.93
CA LEU A 276 -15.62 -8.92 10.36
C LEU A 276 -16.87 -8.65 9.51
N THR A 277 -16.75 -8.72 8.19
CA THR A 277 -17.84 -8.38 7.27
C THR A 277 -18.96 -9.42 7.31
N ALA A 278 -18.64 -10.72 7.33
CA ALA A 278 -19.61 -11.79 7.51
C ALA A 278 -20.29 -11.71 8.89
N GLY A 279 -19.53 -11.46 9.95
CA GLY A 279 -20.08 -11.24 11.29
C GLY A 279 -21.06 -10.08 11.33
N ALA A 280 -20.73 -8.95 10.68
CA ALA A 280 -21.62 -7.80 10.57
C ALA A 280 -22.86 -8.11 9.72
N ALA A 281 -22.72 -8.82 8.61
CA ALA A 281 -23.83 -9.25 7.75
C ALA A 281 -24.80 -10.20 8.49
N MET A 282 -24.26 -11.16 9.23
CA MET A 282 -25.10 -12.03 10.10
C MET A 282 -25.81 -11.24 11.20
N ALA A 283 -25.12 -10.27 11.81
CA ALA A 283 -25.72 -9.39 12.81
C ALA A 283 -26.91 -8.58 12.28
N LEU A 284 -26.95 -8.26 10.98
CA LEU A 284 -28.10 -7.56 10.40
C LEU A 284 -29.44 -8.31 10.52
N ARG A 285 -29.40 -9.64 10.70
CA ARG A 285 -30.58 -10.49 10.94
C ARG A 285 -31.12 -10.38 12.38
N LEU A 286 -30.32 -9.83 13.30
CA LEU A 286 -30.70 -9.68 14.71
C LEU A 286 -31.39 -8.32 14.94
N PRO A 287 -32.32 -8.20 15.90
CA PRO A 287 -32.90 -6.92 16.27
C PRO A 287 -31.84 -6.01 16.93
N PRO A 288 -32.03 -4.68 16.88
CA PRO A 288 -31.18 -3.77 17.62
C PRO A 288 -31.28 -3.99 19.13
N LEU A 289 -30.14 -3.96 19.81
CA LEU A 289 -30.10 -3.98 21.27
C LEU A 289 -30.42 -2.60 21.84
N ALA A 290 -30.92 -2.54 23.07
CA ALA A 290 -31.15 -1.31 23.81
C ALA A 290 -30.06 -1.06 24.86
N ASP A 291 -29.75 0.19 25.10
CA ASP A 291 -28.99 0.68 26.26
C ASP A 291 -30.01 1.46 27.16
N GLY A 292 -30.56 0.78 28.18
CA GLY A 292 -31.75 1.22 28.89
C GLY A 292 -33.00 1.14 27.99
N ASP A 293 -33.83 2.19 27.97
CA ASP A 293 -35.07 2.25 27.17
C ASP A 293 -34.85 2.68 25.73
N GLN A 294 -33.61 3.02 25.35
CA GLN A 294 -33.33 3.52 24.00
C GLN A 294 -32.55 2.48 23.16
N PRO A 295 -32.93 2.26 21.89
CA PRO A 295 -32.15 1.39 21.00
C PRO A 295 -30.74 1.97 20.80
N ARG A 296 -29.74 1.08 20.75
CA ARG A 296 -28.36 1.49 20.49
C ARG A 296 -28.25 2.31 19.21
N ARG A 297 -27.55 3.43 19.31
CA ARG A 297 -27.43 4.42 18.22
C ARG A 297 -26.90 3.76 16.94
N ARG A 298 -27.55 4.07 15.82
CA ARG A 298 -27.10 3.78 14.46
C ARG A 298 -26.28 4.95 13.94
N ILE A 299 -25.28 4.69 13.10
CA ILE A 299 -24.71 5.73 12.25
C ILE A 299 -25.82 6.28 11.36
N ASP A 300 -25.95 7.60 11.26
CA ASP A 300 -26.97 8.24 10.44
C ASP A 300 -26.95 7.70 8.99
N VAL A 301 -28.13 7.53 8.39
CA VAL A 301 -28.25 6.97 7.03
C VAL A 301 -27.56 7.85 6.00
N GLY A 302 -27.67 9.18 6.16
CA GLY A 302 -26.97 10.12 5.28
C GLY A 302 -25.46 9.95 5.33
N VAL A 303 -24.90 9.74 6.54
CA VAL A 303 -23.46 9.44 6.72
C VAL A 303 -23.08 8.11 6.10
N GLN A 304 -23.92 7.06 6.25
CA GLN A 304 -23.67 5.77 5.60
C GLN A 304 -23.67 5.89 4.08
N MET A 305 -24.54 6.71 3.52
CA MET A 305 -24.59 6.98 2.07
C MET A 305 -23.35 7.75 1.60
N VAL A 306 -22.86 8.72 2.37
CA VAL A 306 -21.59 9.41 2.11
C VAL A 306 -20.42 8.42 2.08
N PHE A 307 -20.32 7.55 3.09
CA PHE A 307 -19.26 6.52 3.12
C PHE A 307 -19.40 5.55 1.94
N GLY A 308 -20.61 5.10 1.65
CA GLY A 308 -20.90 4.24 0.50
C GLY A 308 -20.50 4.88 -0.82
N ALA A 309 -20.81 6.16 -1.04
CA ALA A 309 -20.44 6.89 -2.24
C ALA A 309 -18.91 6.95 -2.42
N VAL A 310 -18.17 7.26 -1.35
CA VAL A 310 -16.70 7.31 -1.39
C VAL A 310 -16.11 5.91 -1.61
N ILE A 311 -16.58 4.88 -0.91
CA ILE A 311 -16.10 3.49 -1.07
C ILE A 311 -16.34 3.01 -2.51
N LEU A 312 -17.54 3.21 -3.05
CA LEU A 312 -17.90 2.80 -4.41
C LEU A 312 -17.10 3.55 -5.47
N ALA A 313 -16.89 4.86 -5.28
CA ALA A 313 -16.09 5.66 -6.19
C ALA A 313 -14.62 5.19 -6.24
N TYR A 314 -14.01 4.89 -5.08
CA TYR A 314 -12.66 4.30 -5.04
C TYR A 314 -12.61 2.94 -5.72
N ALA A 315 -13.56 2.05 -5.41
CA ALA A 315 -13.62 0.74 -6.04
C ALA A 315 -13.78 0.84 -7.56
N ALA A 316 -14.70 1.68 -8.03
CA ALA A 316 -14.97 1.88 -9.46
C ALA A 316 -13.75 2.47 -10.19
N MET A 317 -13.18 3.57 -9.68
CA MET A 317 -12.03 4.21 -10.30
C MET A 317 -10.82 3.27 -10.36
N LEU A 318 -10.51 2.58 -9.25
CA LEU A 318 -9.38 1.63 -9.19
C LEU A 318 -9.65 0.33 -9.96
N SER A 319 -10.86 0.07 -10.41
CA SER A 319 -11.17 -1.02 -11.34
C SER A 319 -10.86 -0.62 -12.78
N VAL A 320 -11.00 0.67 -13.10
CA VAL A 320 -10.71 1.24 -14.42
C VAL A 320 -9.23 1.57 -14.58
N LEU A 321 -8.61 2.18 -13.55
CA LEU A 321 -7.22 2.62 -13.56
C LEU A 321 -6.35 1.77 -12.63
N GLY A 322 -5.07 1.65 -12.99
CA GLY A 322 -4.06 0.96 -12.21
C GLY A 322 -3.74 -0.43 -12.74
N GLY A 323 -2.50 -0.64 -13.20
CA GLY A 323 -1.99 -1.91 -13.72
C GLY A 323 -1.99 -2.97 -12.62
N ALA A 324 -1.33 -2.69 -11.51
CA ALA A 324 -1.35 -3.56 -10.33
C ALA A 324 -2.65 -3.39 -9.51
N VAL A 325 -3.32 -4.50 -9.24
CA VAL A 325 -4.54 -4.50 -8.41
C VAL A 325 -4.16 -4.73 -6.95
N LEU A 326 -3.47 -3.75 -6.32
CA LEU A 326 -2.95 -3.83 -4.96
C LEU A 326 -3.99 -3.41 -3.91
N ALA A 327 -4.05 -4.13 -2.78
CA ALA A 327 -5.02 -3.85 -1.71
C ALA A 327 -4.75 -2.52 -0.99
N ARG A 328 -3.48 -2.09 -0.88
CA ARG A 328 -3.08 -0.82 -0.26
C ARG A 328 -3.77 0.41 -0.87
N TYR A 329 -4.13 0.37 -2.16
CA TYR A 329 -4.82 1.49 -2.82
C TYR A 329 -6.20 1.80 -2.23
N LEU A 330 -6.79 0.85 -1.48
CA LEU A 330 -8.07 1.00 -0.78
C LEU A 330 -7.92 1.44 0.68
N LEU A 331 -6.70 1.70 1.18
CA LEU A 331 -6.47 2.19 2.55
C LEU A 331 -7.28 3.46 2.91
N PRO A 332 -7.53 4.41 2.00
CA PRO A 332 -8.40 5.56 2.31
C PRO A 332 -9.84 5.18 2.71
N VAL A 333 -10.33 4.02 2.25
CA VAL A 333 -11.74 3.61 2.45
C VAL A 333 -11.93 2.35 3.30
N THR A 334 -10.91 1.49 3.44
CA THR A 334 -11.00 0.27 4.26
C THR A 334 -11.40 0.57 5.72
N PRO A 335 -10.88 1.63 6.40
CA PRO A 335 -11.33 1.99 7.74
C PRO A 335 -12.82 2.35 7.83
N LEU A 336 -13.42 2.86 6.74
CA LEU A 336 -14.86 3.14 6.69
C LEU A 336 -15.68 1.85 6.70
N VAL A 337 -15.23 0.83 5.96
CA VAL A 337 -15.84 -0.52 5.98
C VAL A 337 -15.75 -1.11 7.39
N ILE A 338 -14.57 -1.07 8.01
CA ILE A 338 -14.35 -1.55 9.39
C ILE A 338 -15.28 -0.81 10.35
N LEU A 339 -15.39 0.52 10.26
CA LEU A 339 -16.25 1.34 11.10
C LEU A 339 -17.74 0.94 10.98
N LEU A 340 -18.23 0.76 9.77
CA LEU A 340 -19.62 0.36 9.51
C LEU A 340 -19.90 -1.04 10.10
N CYS A 341 -18.97 -1.98 9.93
CA CYS A 341 -19.11 -3.32 10.47
C CYS A 341 -19.07 -3.34 12.01
N VAL A 342 -18.09 -2.68 12.63
CA VAL A 342 -17.97 -2.61 14.10
C VAL A 342 -19.19 -1.92 14.71
N SER A 343 -19.67 -0.83 14.11
CA SER A 343 -20.89 -0.14 14.56
C SER A 343 -22.13 -1.05 14.46
N THR A 344 -22.23 -1.86 13.41
CA THR A 344 -23.32 -2.83 13.23
C THR A 344 -23.27 -3.94 14.28
N LEU A 345 -22.09 -4.50 14.54
CA LEU A 345 -21.88 -5.52 15.58
C LEU A 345 -22.27 -4.95 16.96
N ARG A 346 -21.76 -3.79 17.34
CA ARG A 346 -22.09 -3.17 18.63
C ARG A 346 -23.60 -2.97 18.79
N ARG A 347 -24.29 -2.56 17.73
CA ARG A 347 -25.72 -2.29 17.77
C ARG A 347 -26.56 -3.54 17.97
N ARG A 348 -26.13 -4.71 17.48
CA ARG A 348 -26.98 -5.90 17.35
C ARG A 348 -26.49 -7.13 18.09
N VAL A 349 -25.22 -7.17 18.50
CA VAL A 349 -24.60 -8.31 19.16
C VAL A 349 -24.25 -7.92 20.60
N ARG A 350 -24.77 -8.66 21.58
CA ARG A 350 -24.48 -8.40 23.01
C ARG A 350 -22.99 -8.57 23.33
N GLN A 351 -22.39 -9.60 22.78
CA GLN A 351 -21.00 -9.99 23.00
C GLN A 351 -20.08 -9.46 21.91
N TRP A 352 -20.41 -8.34 21.25
CA TRP A 352 -19.63 -7.73 20.18
C TRP A 352 -18.13 -7.52 20.50
N PRO A 353 -17.69 -7.24 21.76
CA PRO A 353 -16.26 -7.11 22.04
C PRO A 353 -15.48 -8.39 21.77
N TRP A 354 -16.08 -9.56 22.07
CA TRP A 354 -15.46 -10.86 21.80
C TRP A 354 -15.39 -11.16 20.29
N VAL A 355 -16.40 -10.74 19.54
CA VAL A 355 -16.36 -10.83 18.06
C VAL A 355 -15.23 -9.95 17.51
N VAL A 356 -15.08 -8.73 18.02
CA VAL A 356 -13.97 -7.84 17.65
C VAL A 356 -12.62 -8.45 18.05
N ALA A 357 -12.50 -9.05 19.24
CA ALA A 357 -11.28 -9.72 19.66
C ALA A 357 -10.93 -10.90 18.73
N LEU A 358 -11.91 -11.70 18.30
CA LEU A 358 -11.72 -12.77 17.32
C LEU A 358 -11.25 -12.21 15.96
N VAL A 359 -11.85 -11.12 15.49
CA VAL A 359 -11.40 -10.42 14.27
C VAL A 359 -9.96 -9.96 14.38
N CYS A 360 -9.60 -9.33 15.50
CA CYS A 360 -8.22 -8.91 15.76
C CYS A 360 -7.24 -10.09 15.79
N ALA A 361 -7.64 -11.21 16.41
CA ALA A 361 -6.85 -12.45 16.39
C ALA A 361 -6.69 -12.99 14.95
N GLY A 362 -7.75 -12.96 14.14
CA GLY A 362 -7.70 -13.30 12.72
C GLY A 362 -6.75 -12.38 11.94
N PHE A 363 -6.74 -11.08 12.21
CA PHE A 363 -5.82 -10.13 11.58
C PHE A 363 -4.36 -10.40 11.99
N VAL A 364 -4.10 -10.64 13.28
CA VAL A 364 -2.76 -11.04 13.75
C VAL A 364 -2.32 -12.35 13.11
N GLY A 365 -3.23 -13.33 12.98
CA GLY A 365 -2.98 -14.54 12.21
C GLY A 365 -2.59 -14.25 10.75
N GLY A 366 -3.33 -13.36 10.08
CA GLY A 366 -3.04 -12.93 8.69
C GLY A 366 -1.74 -12.15 8.51
N LEU A 367 -1.20 -11.54 9.57
CA LEU A 367 0.15 -10.95 9.55
C LEU A 367 1.24 -12.02 9.54
N LEU A 368 1.01 -13.15 10.21
CA LEU A 368 2.03 -14.17 10.48
C LEU A 368 1.93 -15.38 9.53
N VAL A 369 0.74 -15.64 8.99
CA VAL A 369 0.46 -16.78 8.11
C VAL A 369 0.04 -16.24 6.75
N ASN A 370 0.73 -16.66 5.71
CA ASN A 370 0.39 -16.28 4.34
C ASN A 370 -0.92 -16.97 3.91
N PRO A 371 -1.80 -16.26 3.18
CA PRO A 371 -3.05 -16.83 2.72
C PRO A 371 -2.83 -17.92 1.65
N PRO A 372 -3.78 -18.87 1.48
CA PRO A 372 -3.71 -19.91 0.45
C PRO A 372 -4.12 -19.40 -0.94
N TYR A 373 -3.80 -18.15 -1.25
CA TYR A 373 -4.03 -17.51 -2.56
C TYR A 373 -2.91 -16.51 -2.85
N PRO A 374 -2.65 -16.18 -4.13
CA PRO A 374 -1.65 -15.17 -4.52
C PRO A 374 -1.99 -13.80 -3.94
N PHE A 375 -0.99 -13.13 -3.35
CA PHE A 375 -1.12 -11.79 -2.77
C PHE A 375 0.19 -11.01 -2.95
N ALA A 376 0.14 -9.69 -2.76
CA ALA A 376 1.32 -8.86 -2.78
C ALA A 376 2.07 -8.97 -1.42
N PRO A 377 3.39 -9.26 -1.40
CA PRO A 377 4.15 -9.44 -0.15
C PRO A 377 4.01 -8.28 0.84
N GLU A 378 3.77 -7.07 0.34
CA GLU A 378 3.56 -5.84 1.12
C GLU A 378 2.21 -5.75 1.87
N ASP A 379 1.33 -6.72 1.69
CA ASP A 379 0.00 -6.74 2.33
C ASP A 379 0.02 -7.42 3.71
N ASN A 380 1.15 -8.07 4.08
CA ASN A 380 1.41 -8.60 5.42
C ASN A 380 2.91 -8.59 5.73
N LEU A 381 3.39 -9.39 6.68
CA LEU A 381 4.82 -9.47 7.03
C LEU A 381 5.66 -10.33 6.04
N ALA A 382 5.13 -10.77 4.91
CA ALA A 382 5.91 -11.42 3.86
C ALA A 382 6.98 -10.48 3.29
N TYR A 383 6.70 -9.17 3.16
CA TYR A 383 7.71 -8.19 2.73
C TYR A 383 8.97 -8.21 3.60
N ARG A 384 8.84 -8.47 4.91
CA ARG A 384 9.99 -8.61 5.81
C ARG A 384 10.84 -9.81 5.41
N ASP A 385 10.20 -10.94 5.10
CA ASP A 385 10.90 -12.17 4.73
C ASP A 385 11.59 -12.01 3.37
N TYR A 386 10.94 -11.32 2.42
CA TYR A 386 11.53 -10.89 1.16
C TYR A 386 12.80 -10.06 1.37
N VAL A 387 12.71 -8.97 2.15
CA VAL A 387 13.87 -8.09 2.42
C VAL A 387 15.02 -8.86 3.08
N ILE A 388 14.73 -9.77 4.02
CA ILE A 388 15.75 -10.59 4.69
C ILE A 388 16.42 -11.53 3.68
N LEU A 389 15.66 -12.18 2.80
CA LEU A 389 16.18 -13.05 1.76
C LEU A 389 17.13 -12.30 0.81
N HIS A 390 16.69 -11.15 0.30
CA HIS A 390 17.49 -10.31 -0.59
C HIS A 390 18.77 -9.79 0.08
N LYS A 391 18.66 -9.35 1.35
CA LYS A 391 19.83 -8.92 2.12
C LYS A 391 20.84 -10.05 2.29
N ARG A 392 20.41 -11.26 2.60
CA ARG A 392 21.28 -12.43 2.74
C ARG A 392 21.90 -12.83 1.41
N ALA A 393 21.16 -12.75 0.32
CA ALA A 393 21.70 -12.99 -1.02
C ALA A 393 22.77 -11.96 -1.39
N ALA A 394 22.53 -10.68 -1.11
CA ALA A 394 23.51 -9.61 -1.32
C ALA A 394 24.76 -9.81 -0.45
N ASP A 395 24.61 -10.23 0.82
CA ASP A 395 25.73 -10.54 1.70
C ASP A 395 26.54 -11.77 1.21
N TYR A 396 25.85 -12.81 0.70
CA TYR A 396 26.49 -13.96 0.09
C TYR A 396 27.29 -13.57 -1.16
N LEU A 397 26.70 -12.76 -2.06
CA LEU A 397 27.38 -12.24 -3.24
C LEU A 397 28.61 -11.40 -2.85
N ALA A 398 28.47 -10.51 -1.87
CA ALA A 398 29.58 -9.67 -1.40
C ALA A 398 30.73 -10.49 -0.79
N ALA A 399 30.42 -11.59 -0.12
CA ALA A 399 31.44 -12.46 0.48
C ALA A 399 32.11 -13.39 -0.52
N ARG A 400 31.38 -13.90 -1.51
CA ARG A 400 31.84 -14.95 -2.41
C ARG A 400 32.23 -14.45 -3.80
N TYR A 401 31.55 -13.40 -4.27
CA TYR A 401 31.67 -12.89 -5.64
C TYR A 401 31.75 -11.34 -5.68
N PRO A 402 32.69 -10.70 -4.93
CA PRO A 402 32.71 -9.24 -4.72
C PRO A 402 32.89 -8.41 -6.00
N HIS A 403 33.42 -9.00 -7.06
CA HIS A 403 33.71 -8.32 -8.34
C HIS A 403 32.89 -8.88 -9.51
N ALA A 404 31.95 -9.79 -9.23
CA ALA A 404 31.14 -10.41 -10.27
C ALA A 404 30.14 -9.43 -10.87
N ARG A 405 29.86 -9.60 -12.15
CA ARG A 405 28.72 -9.00 -12.82
C ARG A 405 27.50 -9.87 -12.57
N VAL A 406 26.47 -9.30 -12.00
CA VAL A 406 25.28 -10.03 -11.54
C VAL A 406 24.12 -9.84 -12.51
N LEU A 407 23.63 -10.92 -13.11
CA LEU A 407 22.39 -10.94 -13.86
C LEU A 407 21.22 -10.96 -12.88
N THR A 408 20.31 -9.98 -12.94
CA THR A 408 19.09 -9.99 -12.10
C THR A 408 18.00 -9.08 -12.68
N ALA A 409 16.79 -9.17 -12.12
CA ALA A 409 15.67 -8.31 -12.46
C ALA A 409 15.49 -7.18 -11.42
N TRP A 410 14.67 -6.19 -11.75
CA TRP A 410 14.19 -5.21 -10.79
C TRP A 410 13.27 -5.89 -9.75
N PRO A 411 13.32 -5.53 -8.44
CA PRO A 411 14.09 -4.43 -7.83
C PRO A 411 15.51 -4.80 -7.40
N ALA A 412 15.94 -6.06 -7.47
CA ALA A 412 17.29 -6.46 -7.03
C ALA A 412 18.41 -5.76 -7.82
N SER A 413 18.18 -5.38 -9.08
CA SER A 413 19.11 -4.55 -9.83
C SER A 413 19.41 -3.22 -9.14
N ASP A 414 18.41 -2.55 -8.59
CA ASP A 414 18.56 -1.32 -7.81
C ASP A 414 19.17 -1.60 -6.43
N GLU A 415 18.74 -2.65 -5.76
CA GLU A 415 19.22 -3.07 -4.44
C GLU A 415 20.74 -3.36 -4.44
N LEU A 416 21.25 -3.95 -5.52
CA LEU A 416 22.67 -4.25 -5.67
C LEU A 416 23.50 -3.07 -6.15
N THR A 417 22.95 -2.15 -6.93
CA THR A 417 23.68 -1.00 -7.49
C THR A 417 23.65 0.24 -6.61
N LYS A 418 22.71 0.34 -5.67
CA LYS A 418 22.48 1.52 -4.83
C LYS A 418 22.67 1.22 -3.34
N PRO A 419 23.91 1.35 -2.78
CA PRO A 419 24.19 1.04 -1.36
C PRO A 419 23.31 1.76 -0.36
N LEU A 420 22.81 2.95 -0.73
CA LEU A 420 21.87 3.74 0.08
C LEU A 420 20.57 2.99 0.44
N LEU A 421 20.22 1.93 -0.30
CA LEU A 421 19.04 1.12 -0.05
C LEU A 421 19.21 0.12 1.09
N GLY A 422 20.46 -0.12 1.54
CA GLY A 422 20.76 -0.90 2.72
C GLY A 422 21.10 -2.38 2.46
N TYR A 423 21.12 -2.84 1.21
CA TYR A 423 21.43 -4.23 0.86
C TYR A 423 22.93 -4.46 0.73
N THR A 424 23.68 -3.54 0.16
CA THR A 424 25.10 -3.66 -0.14
C THR A 424 25.90 -2.52 0.51
N ARG A 425 27.22 -2.73 0.70
CA ARG A 425 28.14 -1.66 1.13
C ARG A 425 28.79 -0.94 -0.05
N ALA A 426 28.98 -1.65 -1.15
CA ALA A 426 29.52 -1.15 -2.40
C ALA A 426 28.62 -1.62 -3.56
N PRO A 427 28.52 -0.85 -4.65
CA PRO A 427 27.69 -1.23 -5.79
C PRO A 427 28.29 -2.43 -6.53
N PHE A 428 27.43 -3.34 -6.99
CA PHE A 428 27.77 -4.36 -7.95
C PHE A 428 27.61 -3.88 -9.38
N ALA A 429 28.33 -4.49 -10.31
CA ALA A 429 28.00 -4.39 -11.72
C ALA A 429 26.81 -5.32 -12.00
N VAL A 430 25.73 -4.79 -12.59
CA VAL A 430 24.49 -5.52 -12.82
C VAL A 430 24.15 -5.54 -14.30
N VAL A 431 23.74 -6.71 -14.79
CA VAL A 431 23.08 -6.91 -16.08
C VAL A 431 21.59 -7.13 -15.80
N ALA A 432 20.75 -6.21 -16.23
CA ALA A 432 19.33 -6.25 -15.93
C ALA A 432 18.56 -7.10 -16.97
N VAL A 433 17.65 -7.95 -16.47
CA VAL A 433 16.61 -8.61 -17.28
C VAL A 433 15.24 -8.11 -16.85
N GLU A 434 14.25 -8.25 -17.75
CA GLU A 434 12.89 -7.78 -17.48
C GLU A 434 12.23 -8.57 -16.33
N ASN A 435 12.33 -9.89 -16.38
CA ASN A 435 11.80 -10.83 -15.39
C ASN A 435 12.49 -12.20 -15.57
N PHE A 436 12.09 -13.22 -14.79
CA PHE A 436 12.69 -14.55 -14.82
C PHE A 436 11.87 -15.58 -15.61
N SER A 437 11.00 -15.13 -16.51
CA SER A 437 10.32 -16.04 -17.44
C SER A 437 11.26 -16.58 -18.52
N ALA A 438 10.83 -17.59 -19.24
CA ALA A 438 11.68 -18.29 -20.20
C ALA A 438 12.26 -17.38 -21.31
N ALA A 439 11.50 -16.41 -21.81
CA ALA A 439 11.94 -15.59 -22.94
C ALA A 439 13.06 -14.60 -22.58
N PRO A 440 12.99 -13.79 -21.51
CA PRO A 440 14.09 -12.93 -21.05
C PRO A 440 15.34 -13.73 -20.68
N LEU A 441 15.20 -14.88 -20.00
CA LEU A 441 16.34 -15.70 -19.61
C LEU A 441 16.99 -16.40 -20.83
N ALA A 442 16.21 -16.85 -21.81
CA ALA A 442 16.74 -17.36 -23.07
C ALA A 442 17.49 -16.28 -23.87
N ALA A 443 17.03 -15.03 -23.82
CA ALA A 443 17.77 -13.91 -24.42
C ALA A 443 19.10 -13.66 -23.70
N ALA A 444 19.12 -13.66 -22.35
CA ALA A 444 20.34 -13.53 -21.57
C ALA A 444 21.33 -14.70 -21.80
N ALA A 445 20.83 -15.92 -21.98
CA ALA A 445 21.64 -17.10 -22.25
C ALA A 445 22.43 -17.04 -23.58
N ARG A 446 22.06 -16.14 -24.51
CA ARG A 446 22.81 -15.96 -25.78
C ARG A 446 24.14 -15.23 -25.60
N ASP A 447 24.26 -14.43 -24.51
CA ASP A 447 25.50 -13.73 -24.18
C ASP A 447 25.85 -13.92 -22.70
N THR A 448 26.26 -15.15 -22.36
CA THR A 448 26.75 -15.50 -21.02
C THR A 448 28.09 -14.86 -20.69
N SER A 449 28.74 -14.17 -21.64
CA SER A 449 29.98 -13.45 -21.38
C SER A 449 29.77 -12.11 -20.66
N SER A 450 28.55 -11.61 -20.63
CA SER A 450 28.21 -10.32 -20.02
C SER A 450 28.04 -10.37 -18.49
N TYR A 451 27.86 -11.56 -17.89
CA TYR A 451 27.66 -11.75 -16.45
C TYR A 451 28.38 -13.02 -15.94
N ASP A 452 28.67 -13.06 -14.65
CA ASP A 452 29.43 -14.12 -14.01
C ASP A 452 28.55 -14.99 -13.10
N VAL A 453 27.54 -14.36 -12.49
CA VAL A 453 26.54 -15.00 -11.63
C VAL A 453 25.14 -14.44 -11.92
N ALA A 454 24.10 -15.20 -11.60
CA ALA A 454 22.73 -14.71 -11.65
C ALA A 454 22.10 -14.77 -10.27
N LEU A 455 21.38 -13.70 -9.88
CA LEU A 455 20.55 -13.63 -8.69
C LEU A 455 19.08 -13.68 -9.11
N LEU A 456 18.42 -14.78 -8.80
CA LEU A 456 16.98 -14.97 -9.05
C LEU A 456 16.22 -14.99 -7.73
N PHE A 457 14.96 -14.56 -7.77
CA PHE A 457 14.07 -14.51 -6.61
C PHE A 457 12.61 -14.65 -7.05
N SER A 458 11.75 -15.03 -6.10
CA SER A 458 10.31 -15.05 -6.35
C SER A 458 9.79 -13.62 -6.51
N THR A 459 9.30 -13.28 -7.71
CA THR A 459 8.71 -11.96 -7.99
C THR A 459 7.28 -11.85 -7.45
N LYS A 460 6.65 -12.99 -7.18
CA LYS A 460 5.26 -13.11 -6.71
C LYS A 460 5.17 -14.27 -5.72
N TYR A 461 4.40 -14.09 -4.64
CA TYR A 461 4.07 -15.19 -3.76
C TYR A 461 3.18 -16.20 -4.49
N GLN A 462 3.60 -17.44 -4.51
CA GLN A 462 2.84 -18.57 -5.03
C GLN A 462 2.64 -19.61 -3.93
N PRO A 463 1.40 -19.82 -3.46
CA PRO A 463 1.14 -20.88 -2.49
C PRO A 463 1.37 -22.25 -3.12
N GLU A 464 1.83 -23.22 -2.32
CA GLU A 464 2.05 -24.62 -2.78
C GLU A 464 0.76 -25.27 -3.30
N THR A 465 -0.38 -24.88 -2.76
CA THR A 465 -1.72 -25.29 -3.22
C THR A 465 -2.55 -24.03 -3.44
N ASN A 466 -2.76 -23.66 -4.70
CA ASN A 466 -3.62 -22.54 -5.06
C ASN A 466 -5.00 -23.08 -5.48
N LEU A 467 -6.07 -22.60 -4.87
CA LEU A 467 -7.44 -22.95 -5.22
C LEU A 467 -7.78 -22.67 -6.70
N PHE A 468 -7.09 -21.71 -7.30
CA PHE A 468 -7.28 -21.32 -8.70
C PHE A 468 -6.58 -22.25 -9.69
N ASP A 469 -5.65 -23.12 -9.25
CA ASP A 469 -4.98 -24.12 -10.10
C ASP A 469 -5.96 -25.20 -10.61
N LEU A 470 -7.12 -25.33 -9.96
CA LEU A 470 -8.24 -26.15 -10.43
C LEU A 470 -8.94 -25.58 -11.68
N LEU A 471 -8.62 -24.34 -12.07
CA LEU A 471 -9.23 -23.63 -13.19
C LEU A 471 -8.19 -23.39 -14.30
N PRO A 472 -8.03 -24.29 -15.29
CA PRO A 472 -6.97 -24.19 -16.31
C PRO A 472 -7.01 -22.90 -17.15
N PHE A 473 -8.17 -22.23 -17.21
CA PHE A 473 -8.33 -20.96 -17.93
C PHE A 473 -7.86 -19.75 -17.11
N TRP A 474 -7.64 -19.91 -15.78
CA TRP A 474 -7.34 -18.79 -14.89
C TRP A 474 -5.95 -18.19 -15.15
N GLU A 475 -4.94 -19.03 -15.38
CA GLU A 475 -3.59 -18.58 -15.73
C GLU A 475 -3.61 -17.73 -17.02
N ARG A 476 -4.30 -18.20 -18.07
CA ARG A 476 -4.49 -17.44 -19.31
C ARG A 476 -5.19 -16.09 -19.12
N ILE A 477 -6.14 -16.00 -18.19
CA ILE A 477 -6.79 -14.74 -17.82
C ILE A 477 -5.79 -13.81 -17.14
N GLN A 478 -4.99 -14.33 -16.22
CA GLN A 478 -3.97 -13.53 -15.53
C GLN A 478 -2.89 -13.02 -16.48
N GLU A 479 -2.39 -13.87 -17.37
CA GLU A 479 -1.43 -13.49 -18.42
C GLU A 479 -1.99 -12.39 -19.33
N ARG A 480 -3.22 -12.55 -19.79
CA ARG A 480 -3.83 -11.62 -20.74
C ARG A 480 -4.22 -10.27 -20.15
N TYR A 481 -4.71 -10.25 -18.90
CA TYR A 481 -5.36 -9.05 -18.32
C TYR A 481 -4.61 -8.43 -17.16
N PHE A 482 -3.64 -9.13 -16.55
CA PHE A 482 -2.94 -8.69 -15.33
C PHE A 482 -1.43 -8.80 -15.42
N ASP A 483 -0.88 -8.90 -16.64
CA ASP A 483 0.56 -8.98 -16.91
C ASP A 483 1.27 -10.06 -16.07
N TYR A 484 0.57 -11.17 -15.88
CA TYR A 484 1.13 -12.32 -15.18
C TYR A 484 2.11 -13.06 -16.10
N HIS A 485 3.26 -13.41 -15.58
CA HIS A 485 4.23 -14.29 -16.21
C HIS A 485 4.68 -15.34 -15.19
N ARG A 486 5.01 -16.50 -15.68
CA ARG A 486 5.54 -17.59 -14.87
C ARG A 486 7.06 -17.54 -14.89
N ASP A 487 7.65 -17.31 -13.71
CA ASP A 487 9.10 -17.38 -13.55
C ASP A 487 9.58 -18.84 -13.60
N LEU A 488 10.79 -19.07 -14.12
CA LEU A 488 11.43 -20.38 -14.09
C LEU A 488 11.87 -20.73 -12.66
N SER A 489 11.88 -22.02 -12.35
CA SER A 489 12.52 -22.50 -11.13
C SER A 489 14.02 -22.20 -11.16
N PRO A 490 14.70 -22.06 -10.00
CA PRO A 490 16.15 -21.86 -9.95
C PRO A 490 16.92 -22.93 -10.75
N GLU A 491 16.44 -24.16 -10.73
CA GLU A 491 17.05 -25.30 -11.42
C GLU A 491 16.89 -25.21 -12.93
N ASP A 492 15.69 -24.81 -13.41
CA ASP A 492 15.41 -24.63 -14.83
C ASP A 492 16.17 -23.42 -15.39
N ALA A 493 16.21 -22.32 -14.63
CA ALA A 493 16.98 -21.14 -14.97
C ALA A 493 18.50 -21.46 -15.05
N ALA A 494 19.02 -22.23 -14.09
CA ALA A 494 20.43 -22.64 -14.10
C ALA A 494 20.77 -23.46 -15.33
N ARG A 495 19.91 -24.41 -15.71
CA ARG A 495 20.08 -25.19 -16.95
C ARG A 495 20.05 -24.30 -18.20
N MET A 496 19.14 -23.34 -18.26
CA MET A 496 19.02 -22.43 -19.40
C MET A 496 20.21 -21.49 -19.53
N LEU A 497 20.74 -20.98 -18.40
CA LEU A 497 21.87 -20.05 -18.36
C LEU A 497 23.25 -20.77 -18.46
N GLY A 498 23.28 -22.11 -18.48
CA GLY A 498 24.53 -22.89 -18.50
C GLY A 498 25.33 -22.76 -17.19
N GLY A 499 24.64 -22.84 -16.07
CA GLY A 499 25.24 -22.71 -14.75
C GLY A 499 24.66 -23.70 -13.73
N ARG A 500 25.01 -23.51 -12.46
CA ARG A 500 24.53 -24.31 -11.34
C ARG A 500 24.07 -23.42 -10.18
N VAL A 501 23.05 -23.87 -9.45
CA VAL A 501 22.62 -23.21 -8.21
C VAL A 501 23.69 -23.46 -7.13
N VAL A 502 24.30 -22.39 -6.64
CA VAL A 502 25.37 -22.44 -5.62
C VAL A 502 24.90 -22.01 -4.25
N TRP A 503 23.78 -21.29 -4.18
CA TRP A 503 23.15 -20.90 -2.94
C TRP A 503 21.65 -20.69 -3.15
N ARG A 504 20.84 -21.10 -2.17
CA ARG A 504 19.39 -20.90 -2.16
C ARG A 504 18.91 -20.75 -0.73
N GLU A 505 17.98 -19.85 -0.52
CA GLU A 505 17.24 -19.74 0.73
C GLU A 505 15.76 -19.51 0.43
N GLN A 506 14.88 -20.03 1.30
CA GLN A 506 13.42 -19.90 1.18
C GLN A 506 12.81 -19.56 2.53
N ARG A 507 11.79 -18.69 2.52
CA ARG A 507 11.02 -18.31 3.70
C ARG A 507 9.55 -18.17 3.34
N ARG A 508 8.69 -18.95 3.97
CA ARG A 508 7.22 -18.87 3.84
C ARG A 508 6.72 -18.76 2.39
N GLY A 509 7.27 -19.55 1.48
CA GLY A 509 6.88 -19.57 0.08
C GLY A 509 7.61 -18.56 -0.83
N GLU A 510 8.39 -17.64 -0.27
CA GLU A 510 9.30 -16.80 -1.03
C GLU A 510 10.71 -17.40 -1.03
N TRP A 511 11.45 -17.21 -2.12
CA TRP A 511 12.77 -17.78 -2.29
C TRP A 511 13.70 -16.83 -3.03
N VAL A 512 15.00 -17.04 -2.81
CA VAL A 512 16.08 -16.41 -3.57
C VAL A 512 17.15 -17.45 -3.85
N ALA A 513 17.79 -17.37 -5.02
CA ALA A 513 18.85 -18.29 -5.44
C ALA A 513 19.97 -17.55 -6.17
N VAL A 514 21.21 -18.01 -5.98
CA VAL A 514 22.39 -17.57 -6.72
C VAL A 514 22.83 -18.71 -7.62
N ILE A 515 22.98 -18.41 -8.90
CA ILE A 515 23.43 -19.33 -9.95
C ILE A 515 24.82 -18.88 -10.39
N GLU A 516 25.80 -19.76 -10.33
CA GLU A 516 27.15 -19.55 -10.87
C GLU A 516 27.18 -20.04 -12.32
N ILE A 517 27.72 -19.22 -13.22
CA ILE A 517 27.82 -19.57 -14.64
C ILE A 517 29.13 -20.35 -14.87
N GLU A 518 29.08 -21.49 -15.58
CA GLU A 518 30.18 -22.45 -15.66
C GLU A 518 31.48 -21.89 -16.24
N ARG A 519 31.43 -20.81 -17.03
CA ARG A 519 32.63 -20.12 -17.53
C ARG A 519 33.48 -19.48 -16.43
N ALA A 520 32.85 -19.01 -15.36
CA ALA A 520 33.57 -18.47 -14.19
C ALA A 520 34.37 -19.57 -13.45
N LEU A 521 33.86 -20.79 -13.45
CA LEU A 521 34.52 -21.94 -12.84
C LEU A 521 35.81 -22.29 -13.56
N ASN A 522 35.82 -22.32 -14.89
CA ASN A 522 37.01 -22.64 -15.71
C ASN A 522 38.11 -21.56 -15.58
N ALA A 523 37.72 -20.28 -15.42
CA ALA A 523 38.70 -19.20 -15.21
C ALA A 523 39.35 -19.26 -13.82
N GLN A 524 38.64 -19.70 -12.78
CA GLN A 524 39.22 -19.89 -11.42
C GLN A 524 40.11 -21.13 -11.33
N LEU A 525 39.82 -22.19 -12.06
CA LEU A 525 40.65 -23.41 -12.11
C LEU A 525 41.95 -23.21 -12.88
N HIS A 526 42.00 -22.24 -13.80
CA HIS A 526 43.17 -21.91 -14.61
C HIS A 526 43.93 -20.67 -14.12
N SER A 527 43.55 -20.04 -13.02
CA SER A 527 44.35 -19.01 -12.37
C SER A 527 45.54 -19.68 -11.68
N PRO A 528 46.79 -19.38 -12.05
CA PRO A 528 47.95 -19.98 -11.38
C PRO A 528 47.89 -19.57 -9.90
N ARG A 529 47.87 -20.57 -9.01
CA ARG A 529 48.15 -20.32 -7.59
C ARG A 529 49.51 -19.62 -7.53
N MET A 530 49.54 -18.34 -7.22
CA MET A 530 50.78 -17.69 -6.84
C MET A 530 51.34 -18.45 -5.61
N ASN A 531 52.36 -19.22 -5.84
CA ASN A 531 53.15 -19.87 -4.81
C ASN A 531 53.80 -18.76 -3.99
N THR A 532 53.27 -18.44 -2.83
CA THR A 532 53.93 -17.64 -1.80
C THR A 532 54.80 -18.56 -0.95
N ASP A 533 55.73 -19.21 -1.60
CA ASP A 533 56.88 -19.82 -0.93
C ASP A 533 58.13 -19.31 -1.63
N GLN A 534 58.64 -18.18 -1.15
CA GLN A 534 60.08 -17.88 -1.13
C GLN A 534 60.34 -16.56 -0.38
N HIS A 535 61.00 -16.75 0.75
CA HIS A 535 61.79 -15.86 1.63
C HIS A 535 61.07 -15.22 2.80
#